data_e1799a57e2fcb4ca0dbebaed90d6afd6
#
_entry.id   e1799a57e2fcb4ca0dbebaed90d6afd6
#
_cell.length_a   1.000
_cell.length_b   1.000
_cell.length_c   1.000
_cell.angle_alpha   90.00
_cell.angle_beta   90.00
_cell.angle_gamma   90.00
#
_symmetry.space_group_name_H-M   'P 1'
#
loop_
_entity.id
_entity.type
_entity.pdbx_description
1 polymer ?
#
loop_
_entity_poly.entity_id
_entity_poly.type
_entity_poly.pdbx_seq_one_letter_code
_entity_poly.pdbx_strand_id
1 'polypeptide(L)'
;MGRTRMETDYLKFFQSFIANMVQMGGINLLKSNSTMLGRNLGEIYKKRGTTDVHAALKSMFHAMAGKTVEITDEKGGGFTVNTEFETDYCPIGGTVKPKRHEMFFEGICKPYAVGFISAFKPGAKIDLVCKSCVLKTGGNKCKIQAIIQ
;
A
#
# COMPACT_ATOMS: atom_id res chain seq x y z
N MET A 1 -8.57 -5.50 20.37
CA MET A 1 -9.45 -4.36 20.70
C MET A 1 -10.08 -3.82 19.42
N GLY A 2 -11.35 -3.46 19.49
CA GLY A 2 -12.03 -2.83 18.36
C GLY A 2 -11.53 -1.41 18.13
N ARG A 3 -11.80 -0.90 16.92
CA ARG A 3 -11.47 0.48 16.56
C ARG A 3 -12.34 1.47 17.31
N THR A 4 -11.81 2.67 17.54
CA THR A 4 -12.59 3.77 18.09
C THR A 4 -13.62 4.23 17.06
N ARG A 5 -14.68 4.89 17.51
CA ARG A 5 -15.68 5.51 16.64
C ARG A 5 -15.02 6.53 15.69
N MET A 6 -14.07 7.29 16.19
CA MET A 6 -13.34 8.29 15.41
C MET A 6 -12.56 7.66 14.26
N GLU A 7 -11.85 6.56 14.51
CA GLU A 7 -11.13 5.82 13.48
C GLU A 7 -12.07 5.29 12.41
N THR A 8 -13.24 4.78 12.81
CA THR A 8 -14.26 4.29 11.88
C THR A 8 -14.82 5.41 11.01
N ASP A 9 -15.11 6.57 11.60
CA ASP A 9 -15.65 7.72 10.88
C ASP A 9 -14.61 8.29 9.91
N TYR A 10 -13.35 8.37 10.33
CA TYR A 10 -12.24 8.80 9.48
C TYR A 10 -12.08 7.90 8.26
N LEU A 11 -12.16 6.59 8.47
CA LEU A 11 -12.06 5.64 7.36
C LEU A 11 -13.21 5.76 6.38
N LYS A 12 -14.44 5.97 6.88
CA LYS A 12 -15.60 6.21 6.01
C LYS A 12 -15.41 7.47 5.16
N PHE A 13 -14.89 8.53 5.76
CA PHE A 13 -14.54 9.75 5.03
C PHE A 13 -13.54 9.45 3.92
N PHE A 14 -12.47 8.74 4.24
CA PHE A 14 -11.42 8.39 3.28
C PHE A 14 -11.98 7.54 2.13
N GLN A 15 -12.78 6.53 2.43
CA GLN A 15 -13.41 5.68 1.42
C GLN A 15 -14.36 6.47 0.53
N SER A 16 -15.13 7.40 1.09
CA SER A 16 -16.02 8.28 0.33
C SER A 16 -15.24 9.24 -0.58
N PHE A 17 -14.11 9.75 -0.09
CA PHE A 17 -13.22 10.60 -0.88
C PHE A 17 -12.67 9.85 -2.09
N ILE A 18 -12.23 8.61 -1.89
CA ILE A 18 -11.73 7.75 -2.98
C ILE A 18 -12.85 7.49 -4.00
N ALA A 19 -14.04 7.14 -3.55
CA ALA A 19 -15.18 6.88 -4.43
C ALA A 19 -15.52 8.10 -5.28
N ASN A 20 -15.53 9.28 -4.68
CA ASN A 20 -15.76 10.54 -5.39
C ASN A 20 -14.66 10.82 -6.41
N MET A 21 -13.40 10.58 -6.06
CA MET A 21 -12.27 10.79 -6.97
C MET A 21 -12.41 9.91 -8.21
N VAL A 22 -12.77 8.64 -8.04
CA VAL A 22 -12.98 7.70 -9.13
C VAL A 22 -14.17 8.15 -10.00
N GLN A 23 -15.23 8.62 -9.38
CA GLN A 23 -16.42 9.10 -10.09
C GLN A 23 -16.13 10.33 -10.93
N MET A 24 -15.30 11.24 -10.44
CA MET A 24 -14.96 12.50 -11.14
C MET A 24 -13.91 12.31 -12.23
N GLY A 25 -12.86 11.55 -12.00
CA GLY A 25 -11.72 11.43 -12.90
C GLY A 25 -11.35 10.01 -13.30
N GLY A 26 -12.13 9.02 -12.88
CA GLY A 26 -11.88 7.62 -13.15
C GLY A 26 -10.71 7.05 -12.35
N ILE A 27 -10.45 5.77 -12.57
CA ILE A 27 -9.39 5.03 -11.87
C ILE A 27 -8.00 5.61 -12.16
N ASN A 28 -7.79 6.19 -13.36
CA ASN A 28 -6.51 6.75 -13.74
C ASN A 28 -6.12 7.97 -12.90
N LEU A 29 -7.08 8.79 -12.50
CA LEU A 29 -6.83 9.91 -11.59
C LEU A 29 -6.34 9.39 -10.23
N LEU A 30 -6.99 8.36 -9.71
CA LEU A 30 -6.60 7.73 -8.45
C LEU A 30 -5.19 7.14 -8.53
N LYS A 31 -4.87 6.44 -9.61
CA LYS A 31 -3.54 5.87 -9.86
C LYS A 31 -2.45 6.94 -9.89
N SER A 32 -2.69 8.01 -10.65
CA SER A 32 -1.71 9.11 -10.77
C SER A 32 -1.44 9.79 -9.45
N ASN A 33 -2.50 10.10 -8.70
CA ASN A 33 -2.37 10.72 -7.39
C ASN A 33 -1.65 9.79 -6.40
N SER A 34 -1.99 8.52 -6.39
CA SER A 34 -1.36 7.54 -5.49
C SER A 34 0.12 7.37 -5.80
N THR A 35 0.49 7.32 -7.08
CA THR A 35 1.90 7.24 -7.50
C THR A 35 2.68 8.48 -7.03
N MET A 36 2.13 9.66 -7.24
CA MET A 36 2.76 10.91 -6.84
C MET A 36 2.95 10.98 -5.33
N LEU A 37 1.92 10.63 -4.56
CA LEU A 37 1.98 10.66 -3.10
C LEU A 37 2.99 9.64 -2.56
N GLY A 38 3.06 8.46 -3.16
CA GLY A 38 4.06 7.46 -2.81
C GLY A 38 5.48 7.95 -3.06
N ARG A 39 5.73 8.52 -4.23
CA ARG A 39 7.03 9.09 -4.57
C ARG A 39 7.42 10.20 -3.60
N ASN A 40 6.50 11.11 -3.30
CA ASN A 40 6.74 12.21 -2.37
C ASN A 40 7.12 11.69 -0.98
N LEU A 41 6.44 10.67 -0.50
CA LEU A 41 6.77 10.05 0.79
C LEU A 41 8.17 9.41 0.76
N GLY A 42 8.50 8.72 -0.34
CA GLY A 42 9.84 8.15 -0.52
C GLY A 42 10.93 9.22 -0.48
N GLU A 43 10.72 10.35 -1.15
CA GLU A 43 11.65 11.47 -1.11
C GLU A 43 11.79 12.06 0.30
N ILE A 44 10.71 12.13 1.07
CA ILE A 44 10.74 12.57 2.47
C ILE A 44 11.62 11.62 3.30
N TYR A 45 11.47 10.32 3.12
CA TYR A 45 12.28 9.33 3.84
C TYR A 45 13.75 9.46 3.48
N LYS A 46 14.08 9.68 2.21
CA LYS A 46 15.45 9.91 1.78
C LYS A 46 16.06 11.16 2.44
N LYS A 47 15.31 12.24 2.51
CA LYS A 47 15.73 13.48 3.19
C LYS A 47 15.97 13.26 4.68
N ARG A 48 15.27 12.32 5.29
CA ARG A 48 15.47 11.94 6.71
C ARG A 48 16.66 11.00 6.91
N GLY A 49 17.36 10.64 5.84
CA GLY A 49 18.54 9.78 5.90
C GLY A 49 18.27 8.30 5.65
N THR A 50 17.06 7.90 5.32
CA THR A 50 16.77 6.51 4.97
C THR A 50 17.23 6.26 3.54
N THR A 51 18.20 5.36 3.35
CA THR A 51 18.77 5.06 2.04
C THR A 51 18.39 3.67 1.52
N ASP A 52 18.05 2.76 2.42
CA ASP A 52 17.68 1.39 2.08
C ASP A 52 16.18 1.26 1.86
N VAL A 53 15.80 0.75 0.69
CA VAL A 53 14.39 0.59 0.31
C VAL A 53 13.65 -0.39 1.24
N HIS A 54 14.31 -1.45 1.71
CA HIS A 54 13.68 -2.40 2.63
C HIS A 54 13.34 -1.75 3.96
N ALA A 55 14.28 -0.99 4.54
CA ALA A 55 14.04 -0.26 5.78
C ALA A 55 12.93 0.77 5.62
N ALA A 56 12.92 1.47 4.49
CA ALA A 56 11.89 2.47 4.17
C ALA A 56 10.50 1.82 4.05
N LEU A 57 10.40 0.69 3.35
CA LEU A 57 9.15 -0.05 3.20
C LEU A 57 8.64 -0.57 4.54
N LYS A 58 9.51 -1.11 5.38
CA LYS A 58 9.12 -1.53 6.72
C LYS A 58 8.51 -0.39 7.52
N SER A 59 9.16 0.77 7.50
CA SER A 59 8.65 1.97 8.18
C SER A 59 7.30 2.41 7.62
N MET A 60 7.16 2.40 6.30
CA MET A 60 5.90 2.78 5.65
C MET A 60 4.75 1.84 6.04
N PHE A 61 4.96 0.53 6.00
CA PHE A 61 3.92 -0.43 6.37
C PHE A 61 3.60 -0.41 7.86
N HIS A 62 4.59 -0.17 8.72
CA HIS A 62 4.33 0.04 10.15
C HIS A 62 3.50 1.29 10.40
N ALA A 63 3.78 2.37 9.68
CA ALA A 63 2.98 3.60 9.76
C ALA A 63 1.53 3.39 9.33
N MET A 64 1.28 2.40 8.46
CA MET A 64 -0.05 1.98 8.04
C MET A 64 -0.66 0.92 8.96
N ALA A 65 -0.27 0.88 10.22
CA ALA A 65 -0.75 -0.05 11.25
C ALA A 65 -0.34 -1.52 11.05
N GLY A 66 0.71 -1.80 10.30
CA GLY A 66 1.31 -3.12 10.23
C GLY A 66 1.97 -3.47 11.56
N LYS A 67 1.55 -4.57 12.17
CA LYS A 67 2.14 -5.07 13.43
C LYS A 67 3.50 -5.69 13.16
N THR A 68 3.57 -6.55 12.15
CA THR A 68 4.78 -7.22 11.71
C THR A 68 4.95 -7.01 10.22
N VAL A 69 6.15 -6.60 9.81
CA VAL A 69 6.49 -6.42 8.39
C VAL A 69 7.79 -7.17 8.12
N GLU A 70 7.73 -8.16 7.25
CA GLU A 70 8.88 -8.95 6.85
C GLU A 70 9.09 -8.82 5.34
N ILE A 71 10.34 -8.58 4.93
CA ILE A 71 10.70 -8.48 3.52
C ILE A 71 11.70 -9.58 3.19
N THR A 72 11.37 -10.36 2.16
CA THR A 72 12.21 -11.47 1.68
C THR A 72 12.63 -11.18 0.26
N ASP A 73 13.95 -11.21 0.00
CA ASP A 73 14.46 -11.05 -1.36
C ASP A 73 14.11 -12.26 -2.23
N GLU A 74 13.76 -11.97 -3.47
CA GLU A 74 13.44 -12.97 -4.48
C GLU A 74 14.56 -13.04 -5.52
N LYS A 75 14.66 -14.17 -6.19
CA LYS A 75 15.60 -14.34 -7.30
C LYS A 75 15.23 -13.37 -8.44
N GLY A 76 16.22 -12.69 -8.99
CA GLY A 76 16.02 -11.77 -10.10
C GLY A 76 15.84 -10.30 -9.69
N GLY A 77 16.06 -9.95 -8.41
CA GLY A 77 16.13 -8.57 -7.95
C GLY A 77 14.85 -8.00 -7.35
N GLY A 78 13.79 -8.78 -7.30
CA GLY A 78 12.56 -8.39 -6.61
C GLY A 78 12.54 -8.82 -5.15
N PHE A 79 11.44 -8.57 -4.48
CA PHE A 79 11.25 -8.98 -3.09
C PHE A 79 9.77 -9.14 -2.77
N THR A 80 9.50 -9.83 -1.67
CA THR A 80 8.14 -10.03 -1.16
C THR A 80 8.00 -9.31 0.18
N VAL A 81 6.92 -8.54 0.33
CA VAL A 81 6.57 -7.86 1.58
C VAL A 81 5.40 -8.60 2.22
N ASN A 82 5.62 -9.13 3.41
CA ASN A 82 4.59 -9.76 4.22
C ASN A 82 4.25 -8.85 5.37
N THR A 83 3.00 -8.40 5.42
CA THR A 83 2.51 -7.52 6.49
C THR A 83 1.42 -8.25 7.26
N GLU A 84 1.54 -8.26 8.58
CA GLU A 84 0.52 -8.78 9.48
C GLU A 84 -0.06 -7.62 10.28
N PHE A 85 -1.38 -7.51 10.30
CA PHE A 85 -2.10 -6.49 11.06
C PHE A 85 -2.63 -7.07 12.38
N GLU A 86 -2.94 -6.20 13.33
CA GLU A 86 -3.51 -6.65 14.62
C GLU A 86 -4.91 -7.26 14.46
N THR A 87 -5.67 -6.78 13.49
CA THR A 87 -7.05 -7.21 13.26
C THR A 87 -7.24 -7.58 11.78
N ASP A 88 -8.38 -8.19 11.48
CA ASP A 88 -8.81 -8.54 10.12
C ASP A 88 -9.30 -7.33 9.31
N TYR A 89 -8.52 -6.26 9.32
CA TYR A 89 -8.95 -4.99 8.80
C TYR A 89 -7.83 -4.30 8.01
N CYS A 90 -8.13 -3.97 6.77
CA CYS A 90 -7.22 -3.21 5.92
C CYS A 90 -7.34 -1.72 6.28
N PRO A 91 -6.22 -1.02 6.58
CA PRO A 91 -6.28 0.41 6.92
C PRO A 91 -6.81 1.28 5.79
N ILE A 92 -6.78 0.80 4.56
CA ILE A 92 -7.27 1.53 3.39
C ILE A 92 -8.72 1.18 3.07
N GLY A 93 -9.04 -0.11 3.00
CA GLY A 93 -10.30 -0.60 2.48
C GLY A 93 -11.28 -1.17 3.51
N GLY A 94 -10.86 -1.37 4.75
CA GLY A 94 -11.72 -1.89 5.81
C GLY A 94 -11.75 -3.41 5.89
N THR A 95 -12.90 -3.96 6.23
CA THR A 95 -13.11 -5.42 6.32
C THR A 95 -13.16 -6.06 4.93
N VAL A 96 -13.13 -7.39 4.87
CA VAL A 96 -13.12 -8.15 3.63
C VAL A 96 -14.25 -7.73 2.68
N LYS A 97 -13.88 -7.32 1.47
CA LYS A 97 -14.77 -6.89 0.40
C LYS A 97 -14.14 -7.26 -0.94
N PRO A 98 -14.26 -8.53 -1.37
CA PRO A 98 -13.56 -9.00 -2.58
C PRO A 98 -13.88 -8.18 -3.84
N LYS A 99 -15.11 -7.68 -3.96
CA LYS A 99 -15.52 -6.86 -5.11
C LYS A 99 -14.78 -5.52 -5.20
N ARG A 100 -14.27 -5.00 -4.07
CA ARG A 100 -13.54 -3.73 -4.02
C ARG A 100 -12.02 -3.91 -4.05
N HIS A 101 -11.55 -5.12 -3.89
CA HIS A 101 -10.11 -5.41 -3.83
C HIS A 101 -9.36 -4.84 -5.04
N GLU A 102 -9.84 -5.12 -6.23
CA GLU A 102 -9.17 -4.70 -7.47
C GLU A 102 -9.04 -3.18 -7.54
N MET A 103 -10.11 -2.45 -7.25
CA MET A 103 -10.09 -0.99 -7.27
C MET A 103 -9.08 -0.42 -6.25
N PHE A 104 -9.07 -0.94 -5.04
CA PHE A 104 -8.15 -0.46 -4.01
C PHE A 104 -6.71 -0.85 -4.31
N PHE A 105 -6.48 -2.08 -4.75
CA PHE A 105 -5.13 -2.53 -5.07
C PHE A 105 -4.57 -1.82 -6.28
N GLU A 106 -5.29 -1.82 -7.40
CA GLU A 106 -4.82 -1.22 -8.66
C GLU A 106 -4.83 0.31 -8.60
N GLY A 107 -5.73 0.90 -7.84
CA GLY A 107 -5.89 2.36 -7.75
C GLY A 107 -5.02 3.02 -6.69
N ILE A 108 -4.72 2.32 -5.60
CA ILE A 108 -4.03 2.91 -4.44
C ILE A 108 -2.78 2.12 -4.06
N CYS A 109 -2.93 0.87 -3.62
CA CYS A 109 -1.82 0.12 -3.01
C CYS A 109 -0.65 -0.04 -3.98
N LYS A 110 -0.92 -0.52 -5.18
CA LYS A 110 0.11 -0.74 -6.21
C LYS A 110 0.76 0.56 -6.67
N PRO A 111 0.02 1.58 -7.15
CA PRO A 111 0.66 2.81 -7.61
C PRO A 111 1.37 3.57 -6.49
N TYR A 112 0.83 3.55 -5.28
CA TYR A 112 1.48 4.18 -4.12
C TYR A 112 2.81 3.52 -3.80
N ALA A 113 2.84 2.18 -3.73
CA ALA A 113 4.07 1.44 -3.46
C ALA A 113 5.07 1.54 -4.61
N VAL A 114 4.60 1.51 -5.86
CA VAL A 114 5.47 1.73 -7.03
C VAL A 114 6.12 3.12 -6.98
N GLY A 115 5.35 4.16 -6.70
CA GLY A 115 5.86 5.51 -6.54
C GLY A 115 6.90 5.60 -5.43
N PHE A 116 6.60 5.00 -4.28
CA PHE A 116 7.50 4.97 -3.13
C PHE A 116 8.83 4.28 -3.46
N ILE A 117 8.77 3.09 -4.05
CA ILE A 117 9.97 2.34 -4.43
C ILE A 117 10.77 3.08 -5.50
N SER A 118 10.10 3.73 -6.45
CA SER A 118 10.77 4.46 -7.53
C SER A 118 11.60 5.66 -7.03
N ALA A 119 11.26 6.21 -5.88
CA ALA A 119 12.08 7.26 -5.24
C ALA A 119 13.46 6.71 -4.85
N PHE A 120 13.54 5.43 -4.46
CA PHE A 120 14.79 4.77 -4.08
C PHE A 120 15.50 4.08 -5.24
N LYS A 121 14.76 3.73 -6.28
CA LYS A 121 15.29 3.03 -7.47
C LYS A 121 14.84 3.75 -8.75
N PRO A 122 15.36 4.96 -8.97
CA PRO A 122 14.97 5.73 -10.16
C PRO A 122 15.34 5.00 -11.45
N GLY A 123 14.44 5.02 -12.42
CA GLY A 123 14.65 4.37 -13.71
C GLY A 123 14.33 2.86 -13.74
N ALA A 124 14.09 2.23 -12.60
CA ALA A 124 13.71 0.83 -12.57
C ALA A 124 12.27 0.64 -13.03
N LYS A 125 12.02 -0.46 -13.72
CA LYS A 125 10.67 -0.94 -13.99
C LYS A 125 10.18 -1.72 -12.77
N ILE A 126 9.09 -1.27 -12.18
CA ILE A 126 8.57 -1.85 -10.94
C ILE A 126 7.13 -2.29 -11.20
N ASP A 127 6.86 -3.55 -10.93
CA ASP A 127 5.50 -4.09 -10.90
C ASP A 127 5.23 -4.74 -9.54
N LEU A 128 3.98 -4.76 -9.13
CA LEU A 128 3.55 -5.32 -7.87
C LEU A 128 2.41 -6.30 -8.10
N VAL A 129 2.54 -7.47 -7.51
CA VAL A 129 1.52 -8.52 -7.56
C VAL A 129 1.01 -8.79 -6.15
N CYS A 130 -0.30 -8.75 -5.98
CA CYS A 130 -0.94 -9.10 -4.72
C CYS A 130 -1.06 -10.62 -4.61
N LYS A 131 -0.37 -11.23 -3.66
CA LYS A 131 -0.47 -12.66 -3.38
C LYS A 131 -1.57 -12.97 -2.40
N SER A 132 -1.76 -12.11 -1.40
CA SER A 132 -2.89 -12.19 -0.48
C SER A 132 -3.21 -10.80 0.04
N CYS A 133 -4.47 -10.58 0.40
CA CYS A 133 -4.95 -9.28 0.85
C CYS A 133 -6.15 -9.46 1.78
N VAL A 134 -6.20 -8.67 2.84
CA VAL A 134 -7.32 -8.66 3.78
C VAL A 134 -8.65 -8.44 3.05
N LEU A 135 -8.68 -7.51 2.10
CA LEU A 135 -9.91 -7.21 1.33
C LEU A 135 -10.37 -8.38 0.47
N LYS A 136 -9.43 -9.14 -0.08
CA LYS A 136 -9.72 -10.23 -1.03
C LYS A 136 -10.14 -11.51 -0.33
N THR A 137 -9.39 -11.92 0.68
CA THR A 137 -9.53 -13.24 1.29
C THR A 137 -9.89 -13.21 2.78
N GLY A 138 -9.91 -12.02 3.39
CA GLY A 138 -10.05 -11.88 4.84
C GLY A 138 -8.74 -12.16 5.56
N GLY A 139 -8.84 -12.45 6.85
CA GLY A 139 -7.67 -12.64 7.69
C GLY A 139 -6.99 -11.32 8.03
N ASN A 140 -5.74 -11.39 8.48
CA ASN A 140 -4.99 -10.21 8.96
C ASN A 140 -3.66 -10.02 8.22
N LYS A 141 -3.48 -10.68 7.07
CA LYS A 141 -2.20 -10.66 6.35
C LYS A 141 -2.35 -10.09 4.95
N CYS A 142 -1.33 -9.35 4.56
CA CYS A 142 -1.18 -8.84 3.20
C CYS A 142 0.20 -9.25 2.67
N LYS A 143 0.23 -9.89 1.50
CA LYS A 143 1.45 -10.34 0.87
C LYS A 143 1.53 -9.77 -0.52
N ILE A 144 2.55 -8.94 -0.75
CA ILE A 144 2.77 -8.25 -2.03
C ILE A 144 4.16 -8.62 -2.53
N GLN A 145 4.25 -9.03 -3.79
CA GLN A 145 5.52 -9.29 -4.45
C GLN A 145 5.89 -8.12 -5.35
N ALA A 146 7.07 -7.56 -5.15
CA ALA A 146 7.64 -6.54 -6.01
C ALA A 146 8.54 -7.22 -7.05
N ILE A 147 8.30 -6.90 -8.33
CA ILE A 147 9.10 -7.36 -9.45
C ILE A 147 9.84 -6.13 -9.98
N ILE A 148 11.18 -6.17 -9.92
CA ILE A 148 12.00 -5.02 -10.28
C ILE A 148 12.94 -5.45 -11.42
N GLN A 149 12.89 -4.68 -12.51
CA GLN A 149 13.74 -4.89 -13.69
C GLN A 149 14.61 -3.67 -14.00
#